data_729f8955811183f8e581f6f7c865e878
#
_entry.id   729f8955811183f8e581f6f7c865e878
#
_cell.length_a   1.000
_cell.length_b   1.000
_cell.length_c   1.000
_cell.angle_alpha   90.00
_cell.angle_beta   90.00
_cell.angle_gamma   90.00
#
_symmetry.space_group_name_H-M   'P 1'
#
loop_
_entity.id
_entity.type
_entity.pdbx_description
1 polymer ?
#
loop_
_entity_poly.entity_id
_entity_poly.type
_entity_poly.pdbx_seq_one_letter_code
_entity_poly.pdbx_strand_id
1 'polypeptide(L)'
;MRRTRLDNWICSVEGLSELSPQALSALQLEKLNALLERERRRGGFYSSLPRRLDSLEQLSALPFTTPEQLAAHAGSMLLLSQADISRVISDRTSGTTGAPKRVFYTARDLEHTVGFFAAGIGEFVSGGDTVMVAMPFSGPFGLGELICLAVESLGAVPLRSGVGRSFAELCAELDSARPTAYIGMPVPLLALLRYYVNLYGRAPSLRHALVSGDACPPGVCAEIESLLGTRLFPHYGSREMCLGGAVTCPAHEGMHLRANHVIAEIVDPCGRPLPPGSRGELVITTLDMEALPLIRYRTSDVTRILPGPCPCGGDRKSVL
;
A
#
# COMPACT_ATOMS: atom_id res chain seq x y z
N MET A 1 18.52 -16.05 -8.74
CA MET A 1 17.25 -15.36 -9.08
C MET A 1 17.35 -13.92 -8.67
N ARG A 2 16.96 -12.96 -9.52
CA ARG A 2 17.00 -11.53 -9.17
C ARG A 2 15.77 -11.25 -8.31
N ARG A 3 15.95 -10.98 -7.02
CA ARG A 3 14.86 -10.63 -6.09
C ARG A 3 14.42 -9.18 -6.36
N THR A 4 13.14 -8.88 -6.12
CA THR A 4 12.66 -7.49 -6.12
C THR A 4 13.29 -6.72 -4.95
N ARG A 5 13.30 -5.39 -5.05
CA ARG A 5 13.71 -4.56 -3.90
C ARG A 5 12.79 -4.76 -2.70
N LEU A 6 11.50 -5.04 -2.94
CA LEU A 6 10.56 -5.37 -1.88
C LEU A 6 10.95 -6.66 -1.15
N ASP A 7 11.28 -7.75 -1.89
CA ASP A 7 11.71 -9.01 -1.26
C ASP A 7 12.99 -8.81 -0.44
N ASN A 8 13.96 -8.05 -0.96
CA ASN A 8 15.20 -7.73 -0.26
C ASN A 8 14.95 -6.91 1.01
N TRP A 9 14.04 -5.92 0.94
CA TRP A 9 13.65 -5.12 2.08
C TRP A 9 12.95 -5.99 3.15
N ILE A 10 12.01 -6.86 2.75
CA ILE A 10 11.35 -7.80 3.67
C ILE A 10 12.41 -8.69 4.36
N CYS A 11 13.31 -9.30 3.59
CA CYS A 11 14.37 -10.11 4.17
C CYS A 11 15.23 -9.34 5.18
N SER A 12 15.59 -8.10 4.85
CA SER A 12 16.41 -7.25 5.73
C SER A 12 15.71 -6.89 7.03
N VAL A 13 14.43 -6.49 6.95
CA VAL A 13 13.66 -6.08 8.14
C VAL A 13 13.33 -7.26 9.04
N GLU A 14 13.07 -8.43 8.44
CA GLU A 14 12.67 -9.65 9.17
C GLU A 14 13.85 -10.57 9.54
N GLY A 15 15.08 -10.20 9.16
CA GLY A 15 16.25 -11.02 9.42
C GLY A 15 16.28 -12.36 8.68
N LEU A 16 15.60 -12.43 7.52
CA LEU A 16 15.52 -13.64 6.70
C LEU A 16 16.67 -13.70 5.70
N SER A 17 17.27 -14.88 5.53
CA SER A 17 18.26 -15.12 4.47
C SER A 17 17.61 -15.18 3.08
N GLU A 18 16.37 -15.66 3.01
CA GLU A 18 15.58 -15.73 1.79
C GLU A 18 14.07 -15.62 2.08
N LEU A 19 13.30 -15.17 1.08
CA LEU A 19 11.85 -15.11 1.13
C LEU A 19 11.25 -16.27 0.33
N SER A 20 11.40 -17.50 0.85
CA SER A 20 10.70 -18.67 0.30
C SER A 20 9.24 -18.69 0.78
N PRO A 21 8.31 -19.38 0.07
CA PRO A 21 6.93 -19.54 0.52
C PRO A 21 6.84 -20.13 1.93
N GLN A 22 7.72 -21.07 2.28
CA GLN A 22 7.79 -21.69 3.59
C GLN A 22 8.25 -20.71 4.67
N ALA A 23 9.33 -19.95 4.40
CA ALA A 23 9.86 -18.95 5.32
C ALA A 23 8.82 -17.83 5.56
N LEU A 24 8.14 -17.39 4.50
CA LEU A 24 7.09 -16.37 4.60
C LEU A 24 5.88 -16.88 5.41
N SER A 25 5.43 -18.12 5.16
CA SER A 25 4.31 -18.71 5.89
C SER A 25 4.63 -18.89 7.38
N ALA A 26 5.85 -19.30 7.70
CA ALA A 26 6.31 -19.41 9.09
C ALA A 26 6.36 -18.05 9.78
N LEU A 27 6.92 -17.03 9.13
CA LEU A 27 6.95 -15.65 9.62
C LEU A 27 5.53 -15.09 9.86
N GLN A 28 4.63 -15.28 8.89
CA GLN A 28 3.25 -14.80 9.02
C GLN A 28 2.51 -15.49 10.17
N LEU A 29 2.69 -16.80 10.35
CA LEU A 29 2.09 -17.54 11.45
C LEU A 29 2.65 -17.10 12.81
N GLU A 30 3.95 -16.91 12.90
CA GLU A 30 4.61 -16.38 14.11
C GLU A 30 4.05 -15.02 14.52
N LYS A 31 4.03 -14.06 13.58
CA LYS A 31 3.52 -12.71 13.82
C LYS A 31 2.02 -12.70 14.17
N LEU A 32 1.22 -13.51 13.49
CA LEU A 32 -0.19 -13.66 13.80
C LEU A 32 -0.40 -14.19 15.22
N ASN A 33 0.36 -15.20 15.61
CA ASN A 33 0.28 -15.77 16.96
C ASN A 33 0.76 -14.77 18.04
N ALA A 34 1.79 -13.97 17.74
CA ALA A 34 2.22 -12.89 18.63
C ALA A 34 1.13 -11.81 18.78
N LEU A 35 0.43 -11.48 17.69
CA LEU A 35 -0.71 -10.57 17.70
C LEU A 35 -1.86 -11.12 18.57
N LEU A 36 -2.28 -12.37 18.36
CA LEU A 36 -3.35 -13.00 19.14
C LEU A 36 -3.03 -13.04 20.64
N GLU A 37 -1.79 -13.32 21.01
CA GLU A 37 -1.35 -13.31 22.42
C GLU A 37 -1.36 -11.87 22.99
N ARG A 38 -0.98 -10.85 22.19
CA ARG A 38 -1.02 -9.45 22.60
C ARG A 38 -2.46 -8.97 22.85
N GLU A 39 -3.39 -9.32 21.96
CA GLU A 39 -4.82 -9.04 22.08
C GLU A 39 -5.40 -9.67 23.36
N ARG A 40 -5.08 -10.93 23.62
CA ARG A 40 -5.54 -11.64 24.80
C ARG A 40 -5.02 -11.00 26.10
N ARG A 41 -3.74 -10.66 26.17
CA ARG A 41 -3.15 -10.04 27.36
C ARG A 41 -3.77 -8.69 27.69
N ARG A 42 -4.15 -7.93 26.68
CA ARG A 42 -4.75 -6.61 26.85
C ARG A 42 -6.26 -6.61 27.02
N GLY A 43 -6.94 -7.73 26.79
CA GLY A 43 -8.40 -7.78 26.74
C GLY A 43 -8.94 -6.91 25.62
N GLY A 44 -8.22 -6.81 24.49
CA GLY A 44 -8.59 -6.03 23.31
C GLY A 44 -9.80 -6.60 22.58
N PHE A 45 -10.16 -5.97 21.47
CA PHE A 45 -11.34 -6.33 20.66
C PHE A 45 -11.33 -7.80 20.22
N TYR A 46 -10.15 -8.34 19.92
CA TYR A 46 -9.97 -9.72 19.46
C TYR A 46 -9.62 -10.72 20.59
N SER A 47 -9.76 -10.34 21.85
CA SER A 47 -9.37 -11.18 23.01
C SER A 47 -10.14 -12.48 23.13
N SER A 48 -11.33 -12.59 22.50
CA SER A 48 -12.14 -13.81 22.44
C SER A 48 -11.68 -14.82 21.38
N LEU A 49 -10.76 -14.43 20.47
CA LEU A 49 -10.22 -15.33 19.46
C LEU A 49 -9.31 -16.40 20.11
N PRO A 50 -9.04 -17.51 19.39
CA PRO A 50 -8.09 -18.52 19.86
C PRO A 50 -6.75 -17.88 20.25
N ARG A 51 -6.13 -18.41 21.31
CA ARG A 51 -4.83 -17.92 21.77
C ARG A 51 -3.73 -18.10 20.73
N ARG A 52 -3.84 -19.14 19.93
CA ARG A 52 -2.85 -19.56 18.94
C ARG A 52 -3.52 -20.34 17.82
N LEU A 53 -2.98 -20.20 16.61
CA LEU A 53 -3.28 -21.05 15.47
C LEU A 53 -2.07 -21.95 15.18
N ASP A 54 -2.32 -23.16 14.75
CA ASP A 54 -1.25 -24.12 14.40
C ASP A 54 -0.82 -23.97 12.93
N SER A 55 -1.69 -23.38 12.11
CA SER A 55 -1.40 -23.12 10.71
C SER A 55 -2.17 -21.90 10.18
N LEU A 56 -1.72 -21.31 9.05
CA LEU A 56 -2.39 -20.17 8.42
C LEU A 56 -3.77 -20.52 7.83
N GLU A 57 -4.01 -21.77 7.49
CA GLU A 57 -5.31 -22.25 7.00
C GLU A 57 -6.42 -22.06 8.03
N GLN A 58 -6.08 -22.18 9.32
CA GLN A 58 -7.03 -21.95 10.42
C GLN A 58 -7.49 -20.49 10.52
N LEU A 59 -6.76 -19.55 9.91
CA LEU A 59 -7.17 -18.14 9.85
C LEU A 59 -8.56 -18.00 9.24
N SER A 60 -8.85 -18.78 8.20
CA SER A 60 -10.15 -18.73 7.50
C SER A 60 -11.36 -19.07 8.38
N ALA A 61 -11.16 -19.74 9.50
CA ALA A 61 -12.21 -20.06 10.48
C ALA A 61 -12.50 -18.92 11.47
N LEU A 62 -11.65 -17.90 11.56
CA LEU A 62 -11.89 -16.74 12.43
C LEU A 62 -12.98 -15.83 11.83
N PRO A 63 -13.74 -15.12 12.69
CA PRO A 63 -14.74 -14.17 12.22
C PRO A 63 -14.12 -13.01 11.43
N PHE A 64 -14.89 -12.43 10.53
CA PHE A 64 -14.50 -11.21 9.84
C PHE A 64 -14.60 -9.99 10.74
N THR A 65 -13.74 -9.02 10.47
CA THR A 65 -13.91 -7.64 10.94
C THR A 65 -14.49 -6.81 9.80
N THR A 66 -15.55 -6.05 10.06
CA THR A 66 -16.21 -5.23 9.05
C THR A 66 -15.87 -3.74 9.18
N PRO A 67 -16.08 -2.94 8.11
CA PRO A 67 -15.92 -1.49 8.18
C PRO A 67 -16.78 -0.84 9.27
N GLU A 68 -18.00 -1.36 9.51
CA GLU A 68 -18.92 -0.88 10.53
C GLU A 68 -18.38 -1.16 11.94
N GLN A 69 -17.83 -2.35 12.16
CA GLN A 69 -17.16 -2.69 13.41
C GLN A 69 -15.94 -1.80 13.67
N LEU A 70 -15.13 -1.54 12.64
CA LEU A 70 -14.00 -0.61 12.75
C LEU A 70 -14.49 0.80 13.11
N ALA A 71 -15.55 1.29 12.45
CA ALA A 71 -16.12 2.61 12.74
C ALA A 71 -16.66 2.71 14.19
N ALA A 72 -17.32 1.65 14.68
CA ALA A 72 -17.91 1.62 16.01
C ALA A 72 -16.90 1.37 17.14
N HIS A 73 -15.85 0.57 16.86
CA HIS A 73 -14.98 0.00 17.90
C HIS A 73 -13.50 0.37 17.76
N ALA A 74 -13.11 1.31 16.88
CA ALA A 74 -11.72 1.69 16.67
C ALA A 74 -10.95 1.99 17.99
N GLY A 75 -11.62 2.58 18.99
CA GLY A 75 -11.01 2.84 20.29
C GLY A 75 -10.72 1.58 21.11
N SER A 76 -11.55 0.55 21.03
CA SER A 76 -11.32 -0.74 21.72
C SER A 76 -10.40 -1.68 20.95
N MET A 77 -10.20 -1.42 19.64
CA MET A 77 -9.20 -2.09 18.83
C MET A 77 -7.80 -1.54 19.04
N LEU A 78 -7.67 -0.35 19.65
CA LEU A 78 -6.38 0.27 19.91
C LEU A 78 -5.62 -0.51 20.98
N LEU A 79 -4.44 -1.04 20.63
CA LEU A 79 -3.61 -1.85 21.53
C LEU A 79 -2.67 -1.04 22.42
N LEU A 80 -2.52 0.24 22.17
CA LEU A 80 -1.56 1.13 22.83
C LEU A 80 -2.27 2.28 23.54
N SER A 81 -1.50 3.01 24.36
CA SER A 81 -1.97 4.28 24.92
C SER A 81 -2.11 5.32 23.81
N GLN A 82 -3.07 6.23 23.97
CA GLN A 82 -3.20 7.37 23.04
C GLN A 82 -1.94 8.25 22.99
N ALA A 83 -1.12 8.23 24.03
CA ALA A 83 0.15 8.95 24.06
C ALA A 83 1.20 8.38 23.08
N ASP A 84 1.06 7.11 22.68
CA ASP A 84 1.97 6.44 21.75
C ASP A 84 1.53 6.63 20.28
N ILE A 85 0.40 7.31 20.06
CA ILE A 85 -0.16 7.51 18.71
C ILE A 85 0.47 8.75 18.09
N SER A 86 1.16 8.55 16.99
CA SER A 86 1.78 9.63 16.20
C SER A 86 0.83 10.25 15.19
N ARG A 87 -0.15 9.47 14.68
CA ARG A 87 -1.12 9.94 13.71
C ARG A 87 -2.47 9.25 13.86
N VAL A 88 -3.53 10.05 13.72
CA VAL A 88 -4.92 9.57 13.60
C VAL A 88 -5.48 10.04 12.27
N ILE A 89 -6.03 9.13 11.48
CA ILE A 89 -6.79 9.47 10.28
C ILE A 89 -8.27 9.17 10.57
N SER A 90 -9.11 10.20 10.45
CA SER A 90 -10.57 10.08 10.55
C SER A 90 -11.17 10.32 9.18
N ASP A 91 -11.99 9.40 8.72
CA ASP A 91 -12.63 9.49 7.42
C ASP A 91 -14.12 9.20 7.49
N ARG A 92 -14.89 10.06 6.80
CA ARG A 92 -16.29 9.76 6.49
C ARG A 92 -16.32 9.12 5.11
N THR A 93 -16.72 7.87 5.01
CA THR A 93 -16.99 7.25 3.72
C THR A 93 -18.13 8.01 3.06
N SER A 94 -17.94 8.44 1.82
CA SER A 94 -18.97 9.08 1.00
C SER A 94 -20.17 8.12 0.92
N GLY A 95 -21.31 8.52 1.48
CA GLY A 95 -22.57 7.76 1.40
C GLY A 95 -23.03 7.06 2.68
N THR A 96 -22.29 7.12 3.79
CA THR A 96 -22.77 6.59 5.08
C THR A 96 -23.03 7.70 6.09
N THR A 97 -24.22 7.67 6.71
CA THR A 97 -24.59 8.50 7.86
C THR A 97 -23.92 8.04 9.17
N GLY A 98 -23.00 7.07 9.09
CA GLY A 98 -22.31 6.44 10.21
C GLY A 98 -21.16 7.27 10.78
N ALA A 99 -20.65 6.85 11.96
CA ALA A 99 -19.47 7.43 12.57
C ALA A 99 -18.25 7.27 11.64
N PRO A 100 -17.34 8.29 11.58
CA PRO A 100 -16.16 8.20 10.74
C PRO A 100 -15.25 7.06 11.20
N LYS A 101 -14.74 6.28 10.26
CA LYS A 101 -13.69 5.29 10.56
C LYS A 101 -12.43 6.02 11.03
N ARG A 102 -11.89 5.60 12.16
CA ARG A 102 -10.60 6.10 12.68
C ARG A 102 -9.55 5.02 12.61
N VAL A 103 -8.40 5.36 12.06
CA VAL A 103 -7.23 4.50 12.03
C VAL A 103 -6.09 5.21 12.73
N PHE A 104 -5.34 4.47 13.51
CA PHE A 104 -4.27 4.99 14.37
C PHE A 104 -2.93 4.40 13.94
N TYR A 105 -1.89 5.20 13.95
CA TYR A 105 -0.52 4.76 13.63
C TYR A 105 0.46 5.25 14.71
N THR A 106 1.42 4.40 15.03
CA THR A 106 2.62 4.79 15.79
C THR A 106 3.68 5.38 14.85
N ALA A 107 4.75 5.94 15.42
CA ALA A 107 5.92 6.34 14.65
C ALA A 107 6.52 5.13 13.89
N ARG A 108 6.57 3.95 14.53
CA ARG A 108 7.10 2.73 13.92
C ARG A 108 6.23 2.22 12.77
N ASP A 109 4.89 2.28 12.88
CA ASP A 109 3.99 1.93 11.78
C ASP A 109 4.30 2.77 10.55
N LEU A 110 4.53 4.09 10.74
CA LEU A 110 4.85 5.04 9.69
C LEU A 110 6.26 4.83 9.11
N GLU A 111 7.25 4.57 9.95
CA GLU A 111 8.62 4.26 9.52
C GLU A 111 8.68 3.01 8.64
N HIS A 112 7.98 1.94 9.03
CA HIS A 112 7.84 0.74 8.21
C HIS A 112 7.15 1.02 6.87
N THR A 113 6.23 1.97 6.82
CA THR A 113 5.58 2.40 5.58
C THR A 113 6.54 3.17 4.69
N VAL A 114 7.38 4.04 5.24
CA VAL A 114 8.45 4.71 4.49
C VAL A 114 9.41 3.68 3.86
N GLY A 115 9.83 2.67 4.63
CA GLY A 115 10.68 1.59 4.11
C GLY A 115 10.04 0.80 2.98
N PHE A 116 8.74 0.48 3.10
CA PHE A 116 7.98 -0.17 2.04
C PHE A 116 7.87 0.72 0.78
N PHE A 117 7.58 2.01 0.94
CA PHE A 117 7.55 2.95 -0.19
C PHE A 117 8.93 3.06 -0.86
N ALA A 118 10.01 3.16 -0.08
CA ALA A 118 11.36 3.20 -0.63
C ALA A 118 11.69 1.93 -1.43
N ALA A 119 11.28 0.75 -0.95
CA ALA A 119 11.47 -0.49 -1.69
C ALA A 119 10.73 -0.49 -3.04
N GLY A 120 9.45 -0.06 -3.06
CA GLY A 120 8.65 0.02 -4.29
C GLY A 120 9.13 1.10 -5.26
N ILE A 121 9.36 2.32 -4.77
CA ILE A 121 9.84 3.45 -5.56
C ILE A 121 11.25 3.17 -6.12
N GLY A 122 12.08 2.51 -5.34
CA GLY A 122 13.44 2.13 -5.74
C GLY A 122 13.53 1.16 -6.93
N GLU A 123 12.42 0.55 -7.36
CA GLU A 123 12.40 -0.25 -8.60
C GLU A 123 12.64 0.61 -9.86
N PHE A 124 12.38 1.91 -9.81
CA PHE A 124 12.49 2.84 -10.94
C PHE A 124 13.13 4.19 -10.60
N VAL A 125 13.42 4.47 -9.33
CA VAL A 125 14.11 5.68 -8.85
C VAL A 125 15.43 5.31 -8.22
N SER A 126 16.46 6.12 -8.45
CA SER A 126 17.80 5.99 -7.89
C SER A 126 18.38 7.34 -7.45
N GLY A 127 19.52 7.32 -6.79
CA GLY A 127 20.21 8.53 -6.37
C GLY A 127 20.44 9.51 -7.53
N GLY A 128 20.13 10.79 -7.30
CA GLY A 128 20.22 11.86 -8.29
C GLY A 128 18.97 12.07 -9.15
N ASP A 129 17.97 11.18 -9.10
CA ASP A 129 16.67 11.42 -9.73
C ASP A 129 15.90 12.53 -9.02
N THR A 130 15.07 13.25 -9.77
CA THR A 130 14.08 14.20 -9.23
C THR A 130 12.69 13.61 -9.41
N VAL A 131 11.91 13.57 -8.33
CA VAL A 131 10.60 12.90 -8.29
C VAL A 131 9.49 13.91 -7.96
N MET A 132 8.55 14.10 -8.87
CA MET A 132 7.37 14.93 -8.63
C MET A 132 6.35 14.17 -7.78
N VAL A 133 6.13 14.63 -6.54
CA VAL A 133 5.18 14.02 -5.59
C VAL A 133 3.89 14.84 -5.56
N ALA A 134 2.88 14.36 -6.29
CA ALA A 134 1.55 14.99 -6.42
C ALA A 134 0.51 14.24 -5.54
N MET A 135 0.84 14.07 -4.26
CA MET A 135 0.00 13.46 -3.24
C MET A 135 -0.34 14.45 -2.13
N PRO A 136 -1.41 14.21 -1.33
CA PRO A 136 -1.79 15.13 -0.26
C PRO A 136 -0.72 15.25 0.82
N PHE A 137 -0.37 16.50 1.18
CA PHE A 137 0.48 16.87 2.32
C PHE A 137 -0.41 17.32 3.49
N SER A 138 -1.18 16.40 4.06
CA SER A 138 -2.16 16.72 5.10
C SER A 138 -1.56 16.57 6.51
N GLY A 139 -0.85 17.59 6.97
CA GLY A 139 -0.20 17.64 8.29
C GLY A 139 1.02 16.71 8.42
N PRO A 140 1.60 16.63 9.62
CA PRO A 140 2.74 15.74 9.89
C PRO A 140 2.40 14.30 9.51
N PHE A 141 3.36 13.61 8.86
CA PHE A 141 3.18 12.25 8.37
C PHE A 141 2.05 12.08 7.34
N GLY A 142 1.72 13.14 6.58
CA GLY A 142 0.83 13.04 5.41
C GLY A 142 1.39 12.07 4.38
N LEU A 143 0.52 11.52 3.52
CA LEU A 143 0.96 10.54 2.50
C LEU A 143 2.07 11.11 1.62
N GLY A 144 1.94 12.36 1.16
CA GLY A 144 2.98 13.03 0.38
C GLY A 144 4.29 13.16 1.14
N GLU A 145 4.23 13.45 2.47
CA GLU A 145 5.42 13.53 3.32
C GLU A 145 6.14 12.18 3.45
N LEU A 146 5.39 11.10 3.73
CA LEU A 146 5.99 9.76 3.84
C LEU A 146 6.62 9.30 2.52
N ILE A 147 6.03 9.66 1.38
CA ILE A 147 6.61 9.40 0.06
C ILE A 147 7.88 10.22 -0.16
N CYS A 148 7.90 11.50 0.25
CA CYS A 148 9.12 12.33 0.16
C CYS A 148 10.26 11.73 1.00
N LEU A 149 9.99 11.30 2.23
CA LEU A 149 10.98 10.62 3.07
C LEU A 149 11.51 9.34 2.41
N ALA A 150 10.64 8.57 1.76
CA ALA A 150 11.05 7.39 1.00
C ALA A 150 11.95 7.75 -0.19
N VAL A 151 11.62 8.80 -0.95
CA VAL A 151 12.43 9.30 -2.08
C VAL A 151 13.79 9.80 -1.60
N GLU A 152 13.82 10.57 -0.52
CA GLU A 152 15.05 11.08 0.10
C GLU A 152 15.96 9.93 0.60
N SER A 153 15.38 8.87 1.16
CA SER A 153 16.15 7.69 1.60
C SER A 153 16.83 6.93 0.45
N LEU A 154 16.38 7.13 -0.79
CA LEU A 154 16.99 6.60 -2.00
C LEU A 154 18.10 7.50 -2.57
N GLY A 155 18.37 8.66 -1.94
CA GLY A 155 19.29 9.68 -2.44
C GLY A 155 18.73 10.48 -3.62
N ALA A 156 17.41 10.45 -3.83
CA ALA A 156 16.70 11.22 -4.84
C ALA A 156 16.06 12.50 -4.25
N VAL A 157 15.68 13.45 -5.08
CA VAL A 157 15.13 14.75 -4.67
C VAL A 157 13.62 14.77 -4.91
N PRO A 158 12.77 14.86 -3.85
CA PRO A 158 11.34 15.01 -4.02
C PRO A 158 10.96 16.47 -4.33
N LEU A 159 10.13 16.68 -5.34
CA LEU A 159 9.39 17.92 -5.56
C LEU A 159 8.02 17.79 -4.88
N ARG A 160 7.78 18.61 -3.87
CA ARG A 160 6.55 18.60 -3.06
C ARG A 160 5.42 19.33 -3.79
N SER A 161 4.95 18.77 -4.89
CA SER A 161 3.95 19.40 -5.77
C SER A 161 2.55 19.42 -5.14
N GLY A 162 2.21 18.39 -4.36
CA GLY A 162 0.94 18.32 -3.64
C GLY A 162 -0.28 18.15 -4.54
N VAL A 163 -1.45 18.46 -3.98
CA VAL A 163 -2.74 18.44 -4.67
C VAL A 163 -3.39 19.83 -4.61
N GLY A 164 -4.33 20.12 -5.53
CA GLY A 164 -5.09 21.37 -5.53
C GLY A 164 -4.38 22.56 -6.18
N ARG A 165 -3.19 22.39 -6.76
CA ARG A 165 -2.54 23.39 -7.60
C ARG A 165 -3.13 23.37 -9.02
N SER A 166 -3.05 24.48 -9.72
CA SER A 166 -3.48 24.58 -11.13
C SER A 166 -2.56 23.77 -12.05
N PHE A 167 -3.10 23.25 -13.16
CA PHE A 167 -2.29 22.56 -14.16
C PHE A 167 -1.20 23.45 -14.78
N ALA A 168 -1.43 24.76 -14.88
CA ALA A 168 -0.44 25.72 -15.37
C ALA A 168 0.81 25.75 -14.44
N GLU A 169 0.60 25.83 -13.12
CA GLU A 169 1.69 25.81 -12.13
C GLU A 169 2.43 24.47 -12.12
N LEU A 170 1.69 23.34 -12.19
CA LEU A 170 2.29 22.02 -12.23
C LEU A 170 3.08 21.79 -13.53
N CYS A 171 2.60 22.29 -14.67
CA CYS A 171 3.32 22.24 -15.94
C CYS A 171 4.59 23.09 -15.93
N ALA A 172 4.54 24.31 -15.35
CA ALA A 172 5.73 25.15 -15.21
C ALA A 172 6.80 24.48 -14.30
N GLU A 173 6.38 23.84 -13.21
CA GLU A 173 7.27 23.06 -12.35
C GLU A 173 7.86 21.85 -13.09
N LEU A 174 7.03 21.10 -13.83
CA LEU A 174 7.42 19.95 -14.61
C LEU A 174 8.44 20.33 -15.72
N ASP A 175 8.24 21.48 -16.35
CA ASP A 175 9.13 21.96 -17.39
C ASP A 175 10.47 22.49 -16.85
N SER A 176 10.45 23.25 -15.75
CA SER A 176 11.63 23.86 -15.15
C SER A 176 12.49 22.87 -14.37
N ALA A 177 11.88 22.08 -13.50
CA ALA A 177 12.59 21.11 -12.65
C ALA A 177 12.95 19.80 -13.37
N ARG A 178 12.28 19.50 -14.49
CA ARG A 178 12.51 18.31 -15.32
C ARG A 178 12.60 17.01 -14.54
N PRO A 179 11.60 16.69 -13.67
CA PRO A 179 11.63 15.44 -12.90
C PRO A 179 11.66 14.23 -13.82
N THR A 180 12.33 13.16 -13.36
CA THR A 180 12.44 11.90 -14.08
C THR A 180 11.31 10.91 -13.73
N ALA A 181 10.67 11.13 -12.58
CA ALA A 181 9.58 10.27 -12.12
C ALA A 181 8.43 11.12 -11.51
N TYR A 182 7.23 10.54 -11.54
CA TYR A 182 6.02 11.07 -10.94
C TYR A 182 5.40 10.06 -9.96
N ILE A 183 4.86 10.55 -8.86
CA ILE A 183 4.07 9.76 -7.91
C ILE A 183 2.79 10.53 -7.59
N GLY A 184 1.62 9.96 -7.94
CA GLY A 184 0.34 10.63 -7.74
C GLY A 184 -0.86 9.80 -8.21
N MET A 185 -2.01 10.46 -8.32
CA MET A 185 -3.24 9.82 -8.78
C MET A 185 -3.30 9.73 -10.31
N PRO A 186 -3.90 8.66 -10.89
CA PRO A 186 -3.87 8.42 -12.33
C PRO A 186 -4.64 9.47 -13.16
N VAL A 187 -5.86 9.82 -12.76
CA VAL A 187 -6.68 10.78 -13.54
C VAL A 187 -6.08 12.18 -13.54
N PRO A 188 -5.63 12.75 -12.40
CA PRO A 188 -4.88 14.02 -12.39
C PRO A 188 -3.60 13.97 -13.23
N LEU A 189 -2.86 12.86 -13.24
CA LEU A 189 -1.68 12.69 -14.08
C LEU A 189 -2.05 12.77 -15.57
N LEU A 190 -3.08 12.05 -16.01
CA LEU A 190 -3.52 12.11 -17.40
C LEU A 190 -3.90 13.54 -17.82
N ALA A 191 -4.67 14.24 -16.98
CA ALA A 191 -5.06 15.63 -17.24
C ALA A 191 -3.83 16.56 -17.33
N LEU A 192 -2.86 16.38 -16.42
CA LEU A 192 -1.60 17.14 -16.43
C LEU A 192 -0.80 16.89 -17.71
N LEU A 193 -0.66 15.63 -18.13
CA LEU A 193 0.08 15.26 -19.35
C LEU A 193 -0.57 15.85 -20.61
N ARG A 194 -1.89 15.75 -20.73
CA ARG A 194 -2.63 16.34 -21.84
C ARG A 194 -2.45 17.86 -21.89
N TYR A 195 -2.54 18.53 -20.73
CA TYR A 195 -2.34 19.97 -20.62
C TYR A 195 -0.91 20.35 -20.99
N TYR A 196 0.10 19.60 -20.50
CA TYR A 196 1.51 19.83 -20.79
C TYR A 196 1.81 19.69 -22.30
N VAL A 197 1.36 18.59 -22.93
CA VAL A 197 1.56 18.37 -24.37
C VAL A 197 0.88 19.47 -25.20
N ASN A 198 -0.34 19.89 -24.82
CA ASN A 198 -1.02 20.99 -25.51
C ASN A 198 -0.28 22.32 -25.35
N LEU A 199 0.30 22.59 -24.20
CA LEU A 199 0.99 23.85 -23.91
C LEU A 199 2.37 23.93 -24.57
N TYR A 200 3.13 22.83 -24.52
CA TYR A 200 4.56 22.82 -24.95
C TYR A 200 4.82 22.08 -26.26
N GLY A 201 3.85 21.40 -26.84
CA GLY A 201 4.00 20.64 -28.09
C GLY A 201 4.94 19.43 -27.99
N ARG A 202 5.28 18.98 -26.78
CA ARG A 202 6.22 17.87 -26.53
C ARG A 202 5.85 17.14 -25.24
N ALA A 203 6.33 15.90 -25.10
CA ALA A 203 6.22 15.14 -23.88
C ALA A 203 7.11 15.73 -22.76
N PRO A 204 6.73 15.59 -21.47
CA PRO A 204 7.58 15.95 -20.34
C PRO A 204 8.79 15.02 -20.19
N SER A 205 9.71 15.38 -19.26
CA SER A 205 10.91 14.59 -18.96
C SER A 205 10.66 13.29 -18.19
N LEU A 206 9.42 13.02 -17.81
CA LEU A 206 9.05 11.84 -17.01
C LEU A 206 9.35 10.55 -17.75
N ARG A 207 10.14 9.68 -17.13
CA ARG A 207 10.47 8.34 -17.61
C ARG A 207 9.68 7.24 -16.90
N HIS A 208 9.19 7.55 -15.69
CA HIS A 208 8.46 6.62 -14.85
C HIS A 208 7.31 7.32 -14.12
N ALA A 209 6.24 6.59 -13.88
CA ALA A 209 5.16 7.08 -13.04
C ALA A 209 4.58 5.95 -12.17
N LEU A 210 4.53 6.20 -10.86
CA LEU A 210 3.78 5.40 -9.92
C LEU A 210 2.40 6.04 -9.72
N VAL A 211 1.35 5.24 -9.91
CA VAL A 211 -0.03 5.68 -9.72
C VAL A 211 -0.67 4.98 -8.55
N SER A 212 -1.32 5.75 -7.68
CA SER A 212 -1.95 5.27 -6.45
C SER A 212 -3.06 6.21 -5.98
N GLY A 213 -3.79 5.79 -4.95
CA GLY A 213 -4.83 6.59 -4.28
C GLY A 213 -6.18 6.56 -4.96
N ASP A 214 -6.27 6.03 -6.16
CA ASP A 214 -7.51 5.79 -6.90
C ASP A 214 -7.30 4.66 -7.90
N ALA A 215 -8.39 4.07 -8.38
CA ALA A 215 -8.35 3.08 -9.46
C ALA A 215 -7.80 3.71 -10.75
N CYS A 216 -7.00 2.96 -11.49
CA CYS A 216 -6.54 3.35 -12.81
C CYS A 216 -7.33 2.57 -13.89
N PRO A 217 -8.41 3.13 -14.48
CA PRO A 217 -9.13 2.46 -15.54
C PRO A 217 -8.21 2.13 -16.72
N PRO A 218 -8.40 0.98 -17.40
CA PRO A 218 -7.51 0.54 -18.47
C PRO A 218 -7.25 1.58 -19.56
N GLY A 219 -8.28 2.35 -19.95
CA GLY A 219 -8.13 3.43 -20.93
C GLY A 219 -7.28 4.60 -20.44
N VAL A 220 -7.37 4.94 -19.15
CA VAL A 220 -6.51 5.97 -18.52
C VAL A 220 -5.07 5.48 -18.46
N CYS A 221 -4.83 4.25 -18.02
CA CYS A 221 -3.50 3.65 -18.00
C CYS A 221 -2.87 3.66 -19.39
N ALA A 222 -3.57 3.13 -20.41
CA ALA A 222 -3.06 3.04 -21.77
C ALA A 222 -2.69 4.39 -22.39
N GLU A 223 -3.49 5.43 -22.11
CA GLU A 223 -3.21 6.76 -22.62
C GLU A 223 -2.01 7.42 -21.89
N ILE A 224 -1.89 7.28 -20.57
CA ILE A 224 -0.71 7.75 -19.84
C ILE A 224 0.54 7.06 -20.35
N GLU A 225 0.52 5.73 -20.50
CA GLU A 225 1.64 4.96 -21.02
C GLU A 225 2.03 5.38 -22.43
N SER A 226 1.06 5.66 -23.30
CA SER A 226 1.28 6.20 -24.64
C SER A 226 1.95 7.57 -24.64
N LEU A 227 1.49 8.49 -23.76
CA LEU A 227 2.03 9.84 -23.64
C LEU A 227 3.45 9.86 -23.06
N LEU A 228 3.75 8.95 -22.15
CA LEU A 228 5.07 8.84 -21.51
C LEU A 228 6.04 7.93 -22.24
N GLY A 229 5.56 7.05 -23.13
CA GLY A 229 6.37 6.03 -23.79
C GLY A 229 6.91 4.96 -22.83
N THR A 230 6.26 4.74 -21.67
CA THR A 230 6.69 3.79 -20.65
C THR A 230 5.48 3.18 -19.92
N ARG A 231 5.69 2.05 -19.26
CA ARG A 231 4.64 1.40 -18.46
C ARG A 231 4.53 2.04 -17.07
N LEU A 232 3.32 2.08 -16.54
CA LEU A 232 3.03 2.57 -15.20
C LEU A 232 3.44 1.56 -14.11
N PHE A 233 3.71 2.09 -12.91
CA PHE A 233 3.90 1.33 -11.68
C PHE A 233 2.67 1.52 -10.77
N PRO A 234 1.60 0.74 -10.91
CA PRO A 234 0.50 0.76 -9.96
C PRO A 234 0.95 0.39 -8.56
N HIS A 235 0.36 1.07 -7.57
CA HIS A 235 0.50 0.80 -6.16
C HIS A 235 -0.89 0.67 -5.54
N TYR A 236 -1.07 -0.32 -4.67
CA TYR A 236 -2.27 -0.48 -3.87
C TYR A 236 -1.97 -0.29 -2.38
N GLY A 237 -2.84 0.45 -1.70
CA GLY A 237 -2.79 0.61 -0.27
C GLY A 237 -4.04 1.28 0.25
N SER A 238 -4.42 0.94 1.46
CA SER A 238 -5.49 1.57 2.20
C SER A 238 -4.98 2.06 3.56
N ARG A 239 -5.77 2.86 4.23
CA ARG A 239 -5.44 3.34 5.58
C ARG A 239 -5.37 2.18 6.57
N GLU A 240 -6.21 1.19 6.39
CA GLU A 240 -6.31 0.01 7.24
C GLU A 240 -5.04 -0.87 7.20
N MET A 241 -4.23 -0.76 6.16
CA MET A 241 -2.93 -1.44 6.03
C MET A 241 -1.73 -0.48 6.09
N CYS A 242 -1.89 0.62 6.81
CA CYS A 242 -0.87 1.68 6.96
C CYS A 242 -0.39 2.21 5.59
N LEU A 243 -1.32 2.56 4.71
CA LEU A 243 -1.11 3.21 3.41
C LEU A 243 -0.37 2.38 2.35
N GLY A 244 0.27 1.28 2.73
CA GLY A 244 1.11 0.49 1.84
C GLY A 244 0.80 -1.00 1.88
N GLY A 245 0.21 -1.57 0.81
CA GLY A 245 -0.16 -2.97 0.72
C GLY A 245 0.51 -3.75 -0.41
N ALA A 246 0.65 -3.15 -1.60
CA ALA A 246 1.26 -3.82 -2.75
C ALA A 246 1.87 -2.83 -3.74
N VAL A 247 2.96 -3.22 -4.41
CA VAL A 247 3.69 -2.43 -5.42
C VAL A 247 4.00 -3.26 -6.67
N THR A 248 4.01 -2.61 -7.80
CA THR A 248 4.40 -3.23 -9.08
C THR A 248 5.93 -3.33 -9.18
N CYS A 249 6.42 -4.44 -9.71
CA CYS A 249 7.81 -4.65 -10.07
C CYS A 249 8.06 -4.35 -11.58
N PRO A 250 9.31 -4.29 -12.05
CA PRO A 250 9.62 -4.04 -13.48
C PRO A 250 9.07 -5.06 -14.47
N ALA A 251 8.56 -6.23 -14.03
CA ALA A 251 7.86 -7.17 -14.91
C ALA A 251 6.45 -6.68 -15.29
N HIS A 252 5.87 -5.76 -14.51
CA HIS A 252 4.51 -5.22 -14.71
C HIS A 252 3.41 -6.29 -14.82
N GLU A 253 3.57 -7.41 -14.11
CA GLU A 253 2.58 -8.48 -14.03
C GLU A 253 1.94 -8.52 -12.65
N GLY A 254 1.04 -7.59 -12.37
CA GLY A 254 0.41 -7.43 -11.07
C GLY A 254 1.31 -6.72 -10.05
N MET A 255 0.88 -6.73 -8.81
CA MET A 255 1.56 -6.07 -7.69
C MET A 255 2.01 -7.10 -6.66
N HIS A 256 3.21 -6.91 -6.10
CA HIS A 256 3.74 -7.71 -5.00
C HIS A 256 3.19 -7.21 -3.68
N LEU A 257 2.60 -8.09 -2.89
CA LEU A 257 2.07 -7.79 -1.56
C LEU A 257 3.23 -7.50 -0.58
N ARG A 258 3.01 -6.56 0.33
CA ARG A 258 3.82 -6.36 1.54
C ARG A 258 3.57 -7.51 2.52
N ALA A 259 4.04 -8.70 2.15
CA ALA A 259 3.62 -9.96 2.74
C ALA A 259 4.13 -10.20 4.18
N ASN A 260 5.14 -9.46 4.64
CA ASN A 260 5.54 -9.45 6.04
C ASN A 260 4.59 -8.66 6.94
N HIS A 261 3.75 -7.80 6.36
CA HIS A 261 2.81 -6.92 7.06
C HIS A 261 1.35 -7.31 6.87
N VAL A 262 1.01 -7.91 5.72
CA VAL A 262 -0.38 -8.22 5.37
C VAL A 262 -0.51 -9.68 4.93
N ILE A 263 -1.42 -10.44 5.56
CA ILE A 263 -1.97 -11.65 4.99
C ILE A 263 -3.20 -11.26 4.17
N ALA A 264 -3.24 -11.66 2.91
CA ALA A 264 -4.35 -11.43 2.00
C ALA A 264 -5.11 -12.73 1.73
N GLU A 265 -6.42 -12.71 1.92
CA GLU A 265 -7.36 -13.74 1.52
C GLU A 265 -8.26 -13.19 0.42
N ILE A 266 -8.65 -14.01 -0.54
CA ILE A 266 -9.72 -13.67 -1.49
C ILE A 266 -10.93 -14.52 -1.14
N VAL A 267 -12.09 -13.88 -0.96
CA VAL A 267 -13.31 -14.58 -0.56
C VAL A 267 -14.46 -14.34 -1.54
N ASP A 268 -15.37 -15.32 -1.61
CA ASP A 268 -16.62 -15.20 -2.34
C ASP A 268 -17.65 -14.34 -1.54
N PRO A 269 -18.81 -14.00 -2.12
CA PRO A 269 -19.86 -13.26 -1.40
C PRO A 269 -20.35 -13.93 -0.11
N CYS A 270 -20.19 -15.25 0.02
CA CYS A 270 -20.53 -16.00 1.23
C CYS A 270 -19.39 -16.02 2.26
N GLY A 271 -18.24 -15.38 1.97
CA GLY A 271 -17.07 -15.36 2.85
C GLY A 271 -16.18 -16.61 2.78
N ARG A 272 -16.38 -17.49 1.80
CA ARG A 272 -15.54 -18.69 1.63
C ARG A 272 -14.26 -18.34 0.88
N PRO A 273 -13.08 -18.80 1.34
CA PRO A 273 -11.82 -18.57 0.64
C PRO A 273 -11.85 -19.10 -0.80
N LEU A 274 -11.30 -18.34 -1.71
CA LEU A 274 -11.18 -18.68 -3.13
C LEU A 274 -9.72 -19.03 -3.48
N PRO A 275 -9.51 -19.98 -4.41
CA PRO A 275 -8.17 -20.34 -4.84
C PRO A 275 -7.52 -19.22 -5.67
N PRO A 276 -6.16 -19.18 -5.76
CA PRO A 276 -5.45 -18.26 -6.64
C PRO A 276 -6.01 -18.26 -8.07
N GLY A 277 -6.09 -17.07 -8.68
CA GLY A 277 -6.69 -16.83 -10.00
C GLY A 277 -8.17 -16.42 -9.96
N SER A 278 -8.90 -16.77 -8.91
CA SER A 278 -10.32 -16.41 -8.76
C SER A 278 -10.46 -14.97 -8.27
N ARG A 279 -11.46 -14.24 -8.84
CA ARG A 279 -11.83 -12.90 -8.38
C ARG A 279 -12.79 -13.00 -7.20
N GLY A 280 -12.56 -12.18 -6.19
CA GLY A 280 -13.42 -12.05 -5.03
C GLY A 280 -13.04 -10.83 -4.20
N GLU A 281 -13.66 -10.68 -3.04
CA GLU A 281 -13.35 -9.60 -2.12
C GLU A 281 -12.01 -9.85 -1.44
N LEU A 282 -11.18 -8.81 -1.35
CA LEU A 282 -9.96 -8.83 -0.56
C LEU A 282 -10.29 -8.72 0.92
N VAL A 283 -9.79 -9.67 1.68
CA VAL A 283 -9.78 -9.66 3.15
C VAL A 283 -8.33 -9.60 3.62
N ILE A 284 -8.05 -8.72 4.55
CA ILE A 284 -6.70 -8.52 5.06
C ILE A 284 -6.59 -8.83 6.56
N THR A 285 -5.44 -9.37 6.94
CA THR A 285 -4.99 -9.43 8.34
C THR A 285 -3.67 -8.70 8.43
N THR A 286 -3.60 -7.63 9.23
CA THR A 286 -2.37 -6.85 9.43
C THR A 286 -1.55 -7.46 10.56
N LEU A 287 -0.25 -7.66 10.34
CA LEU A 287 0.63 -8.37 11.27
C LEU A 287 1.48 -7.44 12.13
N ASP A 288 1.96 -6.34 11.56
CA ASP A 288 2.91 -5.42 12.20
C ASP A 288 2.30 -4.08 12.64
N MET A 289 0.97 -3.93 12.57
CA MET A 289 0.32 -2.73 13.10
C MET A 289 0.42 -2.73 14.63
N GLU A 290 1.20 -1.78 15.16
CA GLU A 290 1.32 -1.65 16.61
C GLU A 290 0.09 -1.03 17.24
N ALA A 291 -0.44 0.04 16.60
CA ALA A 291 -1.55 0.79 17.15
C ALA A 291 -2.88 0.07 16.99
N LEU A 292 -3.27 -0.26 15.77
CA LEU A 292 -4.59 -0.78 15.44
C LEU A 292 -4.47 -1.94 14.46
N PRO A 293 -4.19 -3.17 14.95
CA PRO A 293 -4.20 -4.35 14.11
C PRO A 293 -5.61 -4.74 13.69
N LEU A 294 -5.71 -5.32 12.50
CA LEU A 294 -6.98 -5.82 11.98
C LEU A 294 -6.83 -7.31 11.62
N ILE A 295 -7.77 -8.13 12.08
CA ILE A 295 -7.82 -9.57 11.78
C ILE A 295 -9.02 -9.82 10.87
N ARG A 296 -8.77 -10.38 9.69
CA ARG A 296 -9.77 -10.69 8.65
C ARG A 296 -10.69 -9.52 8.32
N TYR A 297 -10.10 -8.35 8.10
CA TYR A 297 -10.86 -7.15 7.76
C TYR A 297 -11.32 -7.20 6.29
N ARG A 298 -12.61 -7.04 6.08
CA ARG A 298 -13.25 -6.95 4.76
C ARG A 298 -13.02 -5.57 4.17
N THR A 299 -12.29 -5.50 3.07
CA THR A 299 -11.91 -4.22 2.44
C THR A 299 -12.99 -3.66 1.53
N SER A 300 -13.90 -4.50 1.04
CA SER A 300 -14.85 -4.25 -0.05
C SER A 300 -14.17 -4.06 -1.43
N ASP A 301 -12.86 -4.21 -1.51
CA ASP A 301 -12.14 -4.18 -2.78
C ASP A 301 -12.17 -5.55 -3.45
N VAL A 302 -12.39 -5.58 -4.77
CA VAL A 302 -12.46 -6.81 -5.56
C VAL A 302 -11.16 -7.01 -6.32
N THR A 303 -10.45 -8.10 -6.01
CA THR A 303 -9.18 -8.45 -6.65
C THR A 303 -9.01 -9.97 -6.83
N ARG A 304 -7.82 -10.40 -7.17
CA ARG A 304 -7.40 -11.81 -7.18
C ARG A 304 -5.91 -11.93 -6.87
N ILE A 305 -5.50 -13.05 -6.30
CA ILE A 305 -4.08 -13.42 -6.22
C ILE A 305 -3.72 -14.14 -7.53
N LEU A 306 -2.70 -13.65 -8.23
CA LEU A 306 -2.24 -14.29 -9.46
C LEU A 306 -1.55 -15.63 -9.13
N PRO A 307 -1.86 -16.71 -9.88
CA PRO A 307 -1.18 -17.99 -9.70
C PRO A 307 0.25 -17.94 -10.26
N GLY A 308 1.13 -18.74 -9.70
CA GLY A 308 2.50 -18.93 -10.16
C GLY A 308 3.46 -17.78 -9.83
N PRO A 309 4.76 -17.99 -10.12
CA PRO A 309 5.80 -17.00 -9.83
C PRO A 309 5.75 -15.82 -10.79
N CYS A 310 6.22 -14.64 -10.34
CA CYS A 310 6.44 -13.50 -11.20
C CYS A 310 7.71 -13.69 -12.05
N PRO A 311 7.77 -13.20 -13.29
CA PRO A 311 9.01 -13.18 -14.09
C PRO A 311 10.16 -12.45 -13.41
N CYS A 312 9.89 -11.56 -12.46
CA CYS A 312 10.92 -10.92 -11.63
C CYS A 312 11.57 -11.86 -10.60
N GLY A 313 11.02 -13.06 -10.39
CA GLY A 313 11.45 -14.04 -9.39
C GLY A 313 10.72 -13.96 -8.04
N GLY A 314 9.88 -12.96 -7.81
CA GLY A 314 9.02 -12.86 -6.61
C GLY A 314 7.78 -13.74 -6.72
N ASP A 315 7.18 -14.12 -5.58
CA ASP A 315 6.22 -15.22 -5.52
C ASP A 315 4.75 -14.79 -5.40
N ARG A 316 4.43 -13.66 -4.79
CA ARG A 316 3.03 -13.27 -4.51
C ARG A 316 2.63 -12.00 -5.24
N LYS A 317 1.61 -12.12 -6.09
CA LYS A 317 1.05 -11.03 -6.88
C LYS A 317 -0.45 -10.92 -6.66
N SER A 318 -0.95 -9.69 -6.57
CA SER A 318 -2.37 -9.39 -6.67
C SER A 318 -2.64 -8.46 -7.86
N VAL A 319 -3.84 -8.50 -8.39
CA VAL A 319 -4.33 -7.57 -9.42
C VAL A 319 -5.65 -6.98 -8.92
N LEU A 320 -5.74 -5.69 -8.85
CA LEU A 320 -6.96 -4.94 -8.53
C LEU A 320 -7.79 -4.68 -9.77
#